data_af9d94f05c2ddfcb9d5db02d4fc0a785
#
_entry.id   af9d94f05c2ddfcb9d5db02d4fc0a785
#
_cell.length_a   1.000
_cell.length_b   1.000
_cell.length_c   1.000
_cell.angle_alpha   90.00
_cell.angle_beta   90.00
_cell.angle_gamma   90.00
#
_symmetry.space_group_name_H-M   'P 1'
#
loop_
_entity.id
_entity.type
_entity.pdbx_description
1 polymer ?
#
loop_
_entity_poly.entity_id
_entity_poly.type
_entity_poly.pdbx_seq_one_letter_code
_entity_poly.pdbx_strand_id
1 'polypeptide(L)'
;YAHNRMSFETLFRSVQAEYPGRRIVTVFGCPGKKALDRRKDLGEVAGANSDFILLTEEDSGEEDTVSICREIAQHIACDYSIEPNRGEAIRRAILSCQSPSVLLITGKGAETRQKRGSEYIDTPSDVDYVHTYLQEYDVSHGLDGMEKVRSLLSLLPILNRAEGQTVVVKYGGSAIGAESVHDTTLQDVAALRMAGVRVVLVHGGGKHITALLKQLNVPTRFENGYRYTDQTVLDTAELALSAQVNKSIVQELARRKGSAVGVSGKDGGLITATVKDPALGRVGEITHVDTKLITTLLDAGFLPVISPIALGEDGGGLNC
;
A
#
# COMPACT_ATOMS: atom_id res chain seq x y z
N TYR A 1 1.52 -0.30 3.45
CA TYR A 1 0.80 -1.35 4.18
C TYR A 1 1.76 -2.10 5.10
N ALA A 2 2.03 -1.56 6.28
CA ALA A 2 2.79 -2.26 7.31
C ALA A 2 1.78 -2.92 8.27
N HIS A 3 1.70 -4.26 8.26
CA HIS A 3 0.74 -5.02 9.07
C HIS A 3 1.30 -6.37 9.55
N ASN A 4 2.60 -6.61 9.45
CA ASN A 4 3.29 -7.76 10.00
C ASN A 4 4.67 -7.35 10.51
N ARG A 5 5.33 -8.23 11.28
CA ARG A 5 6.62 -7.97 11.91
C ARG A 5 7.67 -7.39 10.94
N MET A 6 7.90 -8.08 9.83
CA MET A 6 8.93 -7.69 8.86
C MET A 6 8.65 -6.30 8.23
N SER A 7 7.37 -6.00 7.93
CA SER A 7 7.00 -4.70 7.38
C SER A 7 7.15 -3.57 8.41
N PHE A 8 6.87 -3.83 9.68
CA PHE A 8 7.11 -2.87 10.77
C PHE A 8 8.61 -2.61 10.97
N GLU A 9 9.43 -3.66 11.05
CA GLU A 9 10.88 -3.54 11.17
C GLU A 9 11.48 -2.73 10.01
N THR A 10 11.02 -3.00 8.79
CA THR A 10 11.47 -2.27 7.60
C THR A 10 11.02 -0.81 7.64
N LEU A 11 9.77 -0.53 8.02
CA LEU A 11 9.23 0.82 8.16
C LEU A 11 10.04 1.63 9.17
N PHE A 12 10.24 1.11 10.38
CA PHE A 12 11.00 1.81 11.41
C PHE A 12 12.46 2.07 11.00
N ARG A 13 13.11 1.08 10.39
CA ARG A 13 14.47 1.25 9.87
C ARG A 13 14.56 2.37 8.83
N SER A 14 13.61 2.43 7.91
CA SER A 14 13.54 3.49 6.90
C SER A 14 13.31 4.85 7.53
N VAL A 15 12.38 4.94 8.46
CA VAL A 15 12.06 6.20 9.17
C VAL A 15 13.23 6.70 10.00
N GLN A 16 13.92 5.82 10.74
CA GLN A 16 15.09 6.19 11.54
C GLN A 16 16.27 6.65 10.67
N ALA A 17 16.43 6.04 9.50
CA ALA A 17 17.46 6.44 8.54
C ALA A 17 17.15 7.80 7.90
N GLU A 18 15.88 8.07 7.60
CA GLU A 18 15.46 9.31 6.93
C GLU A 18 15.29 10.49 7.92
N TYR A 19 14.84 10.19 9.14
CA TYR A 19 14.58 11.19 10.18
C TYR A 19 15.35 10.89 11.49
N PRO A 20 16.68 10.90 11.48
CA PRO A 20 17.48 10.52 12.64
C PRO A 20 17.21 11.45 13.83
N GLY A 21 16.99 10.84 15.00
CA GLY A 21 16.77 11.57 16.26
C GLY A 21 15.43 12.28 16.39
N ARG A 22 14.49 12.09 15.46
CA ARG A 22 13.12 12.58 15.59
C ARG A 22 12.33 11.70 16.52
N ARG A 23 11.44 12.31 17.30
CA ARG A 23 10.45 11.60 18.10
C ARG A 23 9.51 10.83 17.17
N ILE A 24 9.29 9.56 17.46
CA ILE A 24 8.40 8.69 16.69
C ILE A 24 7.15 8.39 17.51
N VAL A 25 5.98 8.74 16.96
CA VAL A 25 4.67 8.41 17.53
C VAL A 25 3.99 7.44 16.58
N THR A 26 3.50 6.30 17.10
CA THR A 26 2.88 5.27 16.25
C THR A 26 1.43 5.05 16.64
N VAL A 27 0.52 5.04 15.64
CA VAL A 27 -0.90 4.73 15.78
C VAL A 27 -1.19 3.43 15.03
N PHE A 28 -1.63 2.40 15.75
CA PHE A 28 -1.98 1.12 15.12
C PHE A 28 -2.94 0.29 15.98
N GLY A 29 -3.46 -0.76 15.37
CA GLY A 29 -4.28 -1.78 15.99
C GLY A 29 -4.00 -3.16 15.41
N CYS A 30 -4.78 -4.14 15.81
CA CYS A 30 -4.79 -5.48 15.22
C CYS A 30 -6.22 -5.96 15.00
N PRO A 31 -6.45 -6.82 13.99
CA PRO A 31 -7.77 -7.37 13.73
C PRO A 31 -8.21 -8.36 14.82
N GLY A 32 -9.53 -8.44 15.03
CA GLY A 32 -10.11 -9.43 15.93
C GLY A 32 -10.11 -10.84 15.35
N LYS A 33 -9.90 -11.84 16.21
CA LYS A 33 -9.97 -13.29 15.91
C LYS A 33 -9.10 -13.75 14.73
N LYS A 34 -8.14 -12.94 14.29
CA LYS A 34 -7.24 -13.25 13.16
C LYS A 34 -5.81 -12.88 13.53
N ALA A 35 -4.86 -13.71 13.08
CA ALA A 35 -3.43 -13.44 13.18
C ALA A 35 -3.03 -12.96 14.60
N LEU A 36 -3.38 -13.71 15.63
CA LEU A 36 -3.14 -13.35 17.04
C LEU A 36 -1.66 -13.08 17.34
N ASP A 37 -0.75 -13.79 16.65
CA ASP A 37 0.70 -13.58 16.77
C ASP A 37 1.11 -12.14 16.44
N ARG A 38 0.33 -11.43 15.59
CA ARG A 38 0.61 -10.03 15.25
C ARG A 38 0.53 -9.11 16.47
N ARG A 39 -0.34 -9.39 17.44
CA ARG A 39 -0.48 -8.57 18.66
C ARG A 39 0.85 -8.47 19.40
N LYS A 40 1.51 -9.62 19.57
CA LYS A 40 2.85 -9.70 20.15
C LYS A 40 3.89 -9.05 19.23
N ASP A 41 3.96 -9.49 17.98
CA ASP A 41 4.98 -9.06 17.02
C ASP A 41 4.99 -7.55 16.81
N LEU A 42 3.83 -6.95 16.57
CA LEU A 42 3.73 -5.50 16.34
C LEU A 42 3.94 -4.72 17.64
N GLY A 43 3.46 -5.23 18.78
CA GLY A 43 3.70 -4.64 20.09
C GLY A 43 5.20 -4.56 20.43
N GLU A 44 5.94 -5.66 20.23
CA GLU A 44 7.40 -5.70 20.45
C GLU A 44 8.16 -4.74 19.54
N VAL A 45 7.87 -4.79 18.22
CA VAL A 45 8.59 -3.97 17.24
C VAL A 45 8.27 -2.48 17.43
N ALA A 46 6.99 -2.13 17.58
CA ALA A 46 6.60 -0.74 17.80
C ALA A 46 7.12 -0.23 19.14
N GLY A 47 7.01 -1.03 20.21
CA GLY A 47 7.48 -0.66 21.56
C GLY A 47 8.98 -0.42 21.66
N ALA A 48 9.78 -1.11 20.81
CA ALA A 48 11.23 -0.92 20.75
C ALA A 48 11.67 0.28 19.90
N ASN A 49 10.79 0.81 19.05
CA ASN A 49 11.17 1.81 18.03
C ASN A 49 10.33 3.09 18.07
N SER A 50 9.35 3.19 18.97
CA SER A 50 8.51 4.39 19.14
C SER A 50 8.78 5.04 20.51
N ASP A 51 8.64 6.35 20.56
CA ASP A 51 8.66 7.11 21.84
C ASP A 51 7.27 7.12 22.50
N PHE A 52 6.22 6.99 21.70
CA PHE A 52 4.85 6.89 22.21
C PHE A 52 3.95 6.13 21.22
N ILE A 53 3.01 5.37 21.77
CA ILE A 53 2.09 4.58 20.97
C ILE A 53 0.63 4.90 21.34
N LEU A 54 -0.21 5.12 20.31
CA LEU A 54 -1.66 5.09 20.46
C LEU A 54 -2.21 3.80 19.86
N LEU A 55 -2.78 2.95 20.72
CA LEU A 55 -3.46 1.73 20.31
C LEU A 55 -4.94 2.02 20.03
N THR A 56 -5.43 1.53 18.90
CA THR A 56 -6.79 1.80 18.43
C THR A 56 -7.38 0.62 17.68
N GLU A 57 -8.60 0.75 17.18
CA GLU A 57 -9.25 -0.30 16.40
C GLU A 57 -8.62 -0.51 15.01
N GLU A 58 -8.59 -1.78 14.60
CA GLU A 58 -8.32 -2.24 13.23
C GLU A 58 -9.14 -3.50 12.98
N ASP A 59 -10.35 -3.36 12.40
CA ASP A 59 -11.23 -4.50 12.09
C ASP A 59 -11.46 -5.46 13.28
N SER A 60 -11.83 -4.93 14.43
CA SER A 60 -12.01 -5.71 15.67
C SER A 60 -13.04 -6.84 15.54
N GLY A 61 -13.98 -6.70 14.60
CA GLY A 61 -15.04 -7.69 14.38
C GLY A 61 -15.90 -7.85 15.65
N GLU A 62 -16.08 -9.10 16.10
CA GLU A 62 -16.85 -9.44 17.30
C GLU A 62 -16.03 -9.35 18.59
N GLU A 63 -14.74 -9.05 18.51
CA GLU A 63 -13.86 -8.95 19.67
C GLU A 63 -13.83 -7.51 20.19
N ASP A 64 -13.75 -7.35 21.50
CA ASP A 64 -13.68 -6.02 22.09
C ASP A 64 -12.36 -5.33 21.77
N THR A 65 -12.45 -4.15 21.16
CA THR A 65 -11.27 -3.37 20.74
C THR A 65 -10.31 -3.08 21.90
N VAL A 66 -10.85 -2.78 23.10
CA VAL A 66 -10.01 -2.48 24.27
C VAL A 66 -9.24 -3.72 24.71
N SER A 67 -9.86 -4.89 24.63
CA SER A 67 -9.22 -6.17 24.96
C SER A 67 -8.08 -6.47 23.99
N ILE A 68 -8.29 -6.27 22.68
CA ILE A 68 -7.21 -6.39 21.67
C ILE A 68 -6.06 -5.45 22.00
N CYS A 69 -6.37 -4.17 22.26
CA CYS A 69 -5.35 -3.18 22.60
C CYS A 69 -4.57 -3.54 23.89
N ARG A 70 -5.24 -4.08 24.90
CA ARG A 70 -4.58 -4.51 26.13
C ARG A 70 -3.64 -5.70 25.92
N GLU A 71 -4.00 -6.63 25.04
CA GLU A 71 -3.10 -7.73 24.67
C GLU A 71 -1.85 -7.22 23.96
N ILE A 72 -2.00 -6.30 22.99
CA ILE A 72 -0.87 -5.67 22.33
C ILE A 72 0.02 -4.95 23.36
N ALA A 73 -0.59 -4.20 24.27
CA ALA A 73 0.09 -3.41 25.28
C ALA A 73 1.00 -4.24 26.22
N GLN A 74 0.70 -5.52 26.44
CA GLN A 74 1.57 -6.43 27.22
C GLN A 74 2.98 -6.60 26.61
N HIS A 75 3.13 -6.26 25.34
CA HIS A 75 4.36 -6.41 24.57
C HIS A 75 5.02 -5.07 24.21
N ILE A 76 4.51 -3.95 24.74
CA ILE A 76 5.03 -2.60 24.48
C ILE A 76 5.96 -2.20 25.63
N ALA A 77 7.17 -1.75 25.28
CA ALA A 77 8.18 -1.32 26.24
C ALA A 77 8.25 0.21 26.46
N CYS A 78 7.57 1.01 25.60
CA CYS A 78 7.51 2.46 25.73
C CYS A 78 6.16 2.94 26.27
N ASP A 79 6.01 4.25 26.46
CA ASP A 79 4.74 4.85 26.86
C ASP A 79 3.66 4.65 25.80
N TYR A 80 2.44 4.35 26.24
CA TYR A 80 1.30 4.15 25.34
C TYR A 80 -0.02 4.66 25.94
N SER A 81 -1.00 4.80 25.09
CA SER A 81 -2.39 5.07 25.45
C SER A 81 -3.33 4.24 24.56
N ILE A 82 -4.51 3.95 25.05
CA ILE A 82 -5.56 3.26 24.31
C ILE A 82 -6.66 4.26 24.00
N GLU A 83 -6.97 4.41 22.72
CA GLU A 83 -8.12 5.17 22.22
C GLU A 83 -8.87 4.28 21.21
N PRO A 84 -9.99 3.66 21.61
CA PRO A 84 -10.69 2.70 20.76
C PRO A 84 -11.19 3.30 19.45
N ASN A 85 -11.57 4.59 19.45
CA ASN A 85 -12.01 5.27 18.25
C ASN A 85 -10.80 5.68 17.40
N ARG A 86 -10.66 5.09 16.21
CA ARG A 86 -9.52 5.31 15.33
C ARG A 86 -9.37 6.77 14.89
N GLY A 87 -10.47 7.43 14.54
CA GLY A 87 -10.44 8.85 14.16
C GLY A 87 -9.94 9.73 15.31
N GLU A 88 -10.43 9.49 16.53
CA GLU A 88 -10.00 10.25 17.70
C GLU A 88 -8.55 9.92 18.09
N ALA A 89 -8.10 8.67 17.92
CA ALA A 89 -6.70 8.29 18.13
C ALA A 89 -5.76 9.07 17.19
N ILE A 90 -6.12 9.14 15.90
CA ILE A 90 -5.35 9.91 14.90
C ILE A 90 -5.38 11.40 15.24
N ARG A 91 -6.53 11.94 15.60
CA ARG A 91 -6.68 13.34 16.02
C ARG A 91 -5.78 13.68 17.21
N ARG A 92 -5.84 12.86 18.27
CA ARG A 92 -5.00 13.05 19.46
C ARG A 92 -3.51 12.97 19.13
N ALA A 93 -3.11 12.02 18.27
CA ALA A 93 -1.72 11.91 17.83
C ALA A 93 -1.24 13.18 17.11
N ILE A 94 -2.03 13.72 16.19
CA ILE A 94 -1.69 14.94 15.45
C ILE A 94 -1.64 16.16 16.37
N LEU A 95 -2.71 16.41 17.15
CA LEU A 95 -2.82 17.60 17.98
C LEU A 95 -1.87 17.62 19.18
N SER A 96 -1.36 16.46 19.62
CA SER A 96 -0.38 16.35 20.70
C SER A 96 1.08 16.51 20.26
N CYS A 97 1.35 16.65 18.96
CA CYS A 97 2.70 16.86 18.47
C CYS A 97 3.24 18.24 18.86
N GLN A 98 4.21 18.28 19.76
CA GLN A 98 4.81 19.54 20.28
C GLN A 98 6.13 19.93 19.63
N SER A 99 6.73 19.06 18.83
CA SER A 99 8.04 19.31 18.19
C SER A 99 8.12 18.52 16.89
N PRO A 100 9.16 18.75 16.07
CA PRO A 100 9.32 17.95 14.87
C PRO A 100 9.33 16.45 15.18
N SER A 101 8.19 15.80 15.00
CA SER A 101 7.96 14.38 15.24
C SER A 101 7.64 13.66 13.93
N VAL A 102 7.85 12.34 13.91
CA VAL A 102 7.34 11.47 12.86
C VAL A 102 6.14 10.73 13.41
N LEU A 103 5.00 10.90 12.77
CA LEU A 103 3.78 10.19 13.11
C LEU A 103 3.55 9.04 12.12
N LEU A 104 3.56 7.81 12.61
CA LEU A 104 3.31 6.60 11.83
C LEU A 104 1.89 6.11 12.10
N ILE A 105 1.05 6.10 11.07
CA ILE A 105 -0.31 5.56 11.13
C ILE A 105 -0.34 4.33 10.24
N THR A 106 -0.61 3.17 10.83
CA THR A 106 -0.55 1.89 10.12
C THR A 106 -1.81 1.06 10.33
N GLY A 107 -2.05 0.11 9.45
CA GLY A 107 -3.18 -0.82 9.50
C GLY A 107 -4.19 -0.58 8.37
N LYS A 108 -4.94 0.50 8.42
CA LYS A 108 -6.05 0.77 7.49
C LYS A 108 -5.66 1.57 6.25
N GLY A 109 -4.82 2.58 6.39
CA GLY A 109 -4.38 3.41 5.25
C GLY A 109 -5.55 4.04 4.48
N ALA A 110 -5.73 3.68 3.21
CA ALA A 110 -6.78 4.20 2.35
C ALA A 110 -8.11 3.41 2.44
N GLU A 111 -8.25 2.46 3.37
CA GLU A 111 -9.48 1.71 3.53
C GLU A 111 -10.59 2.56 4.15
N THR A 112 -11.77 2.56 3.52
CA THR A 112 -12.95 3.34 3.92
C THR A 112 -13.99 2.53 4.68
N ARG A 113 -13.62 1.34 5.17
CA ARG A 113 -14.51 0.45 5.90
C ARG A 113 -13.83 -0.11 7.12
N GLN A 114 -14.58 -0.23 8.19
CA GLN A 114 -14.17 -0.82 9.47
C GLN A 114 -15.07 -2.00 9.80
N LYS A 115 -14.49 -3.15 10.11
CA LYS A 115 -15.27 -4.30 10.56
C LYS A 115 -15.58 -4.17 12.04
N ARG A 116 -16.89 -4.08 12.39
CA ARG A 116 -17.40 -4.10 13.76
C ARG A 116 -18.50 -5.15 13.85
N GLY A 117 -18.38 -6.06 14.80
CA GLY A 117 -19.26 -7.23 14.84
C GLY A 117 -19.13 -8.08 13.59
N SER A 118 -20.26 -8.45 12.99
CA SER A 118 -20.34 -9.19 11.71
C SER A 118 -20.34 -8.29 10.48
N GLU A 119 -20.44 -6.97 10.63
CA GLU A 119 -20.68 -6.02 9.54
C GLU A 119 -19.45 -5.16 9.24
N TYR A 120 -19.39 -4.67 7.98
CA TYR A 120 -18.48 -3.61 7.58
C TYR A 120 -19.23 -2.26 7.59
N ILE A 121 -18.73 -1.32 8.36
CA ILE A 121 -19.28 0.01 8.49
C ILE A 121 -18.39 0.98 7.70
N ASP A 122 -19.00 1.84 6.89
CA ASP A 122 -18.28 2.90 6.18
C ASP A 122 -17.69 3.91 7.18
N THR A 123 -16.43 4.22 7.02
CA THR A 123 -15.68 5.18 7.86
C THR A 123 -14.75 5.99 6.96
N PRO A 124 -14.36 7.21 7.35
CA PRO A 124 -13.26 7.90 6.69
C PRO A 124 -11.99 7.03 6.71
N SER A 125 -11.16 7.15 5.69
CA SER A 125 -9.84 6.52 5.68
C SER A 125 -8.87 7.21 6.63
N ASP A 126 -7.73 6.57 6.94
CA ASP A 126 -6.66 7.23 7.72
C ASP A 126 -6.18 8.52 7.03
N VAL A 127 -6.15 8.52 5.70
CA VAL A 127 -5.77 9.69 4.90
C VAL A 127 -6.76 10.84 5.08
N ASP A 128 -8.07 10.55 5.07
CA ASP A 128 -9.12 11.56 5.28
C ASP A 128 -9.03 12.15 6.69
N TYR A 129 -8.83 11.30 7.70
CA TYR A 129 -8.63 11.74 9.08
C TYR A 129 -7.40 12.64 9.21
N VAL A 130 -6.27 12.24 8.62
CA VAL A 130 -5.03 13.03 8.66
C VAL A 130 -5.24 14.40 8.01
N HIS A 131 -5.85 14.45 6.81
CA HIS A 131 -6.12 15.72 6.14
C HIS A 131 -7.00 16.64 7.00
N THR A 132 -8.07 16.09 7.59
CA THR A 132 -8.98 16.85 8.44
C THR A 132 -8.28 17.42 9.67
N TYR A 133 -7.52 16.60 10.37
CA TYR A 133 -6.91 16.99 11.63
C TYR A 133 -5.62 17.79 11.48
N LEU A 134 -4.92 17.70 10.35
CA LEU A 134 -3.84 18.63 10.02
C LEU A 134 -4.38 20.04 9.78
N GLN A 135 -5.57 20.19 9.17
CA GLN A 135 -6.21 21.50 9.08
C GLN A 135 -6.58 22.07 10.45
N GLU A 136 -7.09 21.23 11.36
CA GLU A 136 -7.36 21.61 12.74
C GLU A 136 -6.08 22.02 13.48
N TYR A 137 -4.99 21.26 13.28
CA TYR A 137 -3.66 21.58 13.84
C TYR A 137 -3.16 22.92 13.33
N ASP A 138 -3.18 23.14 12.00
CA ASP A 138 -2.75 24.37 11.36
C ASP A 138 -3.50 25.60 11.95
N VAL A 139 -4.81 25.50 12.09
CA VAL A 139 -5.64 26.58 12.66
C VAL A 139 -5.27 26.82 14.13
N SER A 140 -5.14 25.76 14.93
CA SER A 140 -4.87 25.87 16.36
C SER A 140 -3.46 26.39 16.67
N HIS A 141 -2.51 26.22 15.76
CA HIS A 141 -1.10 26.65 15.89
C HIS A 141 -0.79 27.94 15.12
N GLY A 142 -1.78 28.56 14.50
CA GLY A 142 -1.62 29.84 13.79
C GLY A 142 -0.65 29.76 12.60
N LEU A 143 -0.56 28.60 11.94
CA LEU A 143 0.29 28.43 10.76
C LEU A 143 -0.24 29.27 9.61
N ASP A 144 0.44 30.37 9.33
CA ASP A 144 0.10 31.29 8.24
C ASP A 144 0.62 30.78 6.88
N GLY A 145 0.26 31.52 5.82
CA GLY A 145 0.70 31.17 4.47
C GLY A 145 2.22 31.16 4.30
N MET A 146 2.99 31.94 5.08
CA MET A 146 4.45 31.98 5.01
C MET A 146 5.09 30.71 5.57
N GLU A 147 4.55 30.10 6.62
CA GLU A 147 5.05 28.82 7.12
C GLU A 147 4.76 27.69 6.16
N LYS A 148 3.62 27.72 5.49
CA LYS A 148 3.31 26.78 4.38
C LYS A 148 4.31 26.91 3.23
N VAL A 149 4.68 28.13 2.87
CA VAL A 149 5.73 28.38 1.86
C VAL A 149 7.09 27.88 2.33
N ARG A 150 7.48 28.11 3.59
CA ARG A 150 8.74 27.58 4.15
C ARG A 150 8.75 26.06 4.16
N SER A 151 7.63 25.43 4.54
CA SER A 151 7.49 23.97 4.50
C SER A 151 7.65 23.44 3.06
N LEU A 152 7.02 24.09 2.08
CA LEU A 152 7.19 23.74 0.67
C LEU A 152 8.66 23.89 0.22
N LEU A 153 9.31 24.99 0.56
CA LEU A 153 10.73 25.21 0.24
C LEU A 153 11.65 24.18 0.90
N SER A 154 11.31 23.68 2.09
CA SER A 154 12.07 22.63 2.77
C SER A 154 12.00 21.26 2.06
N LEU A 155 10.99 21.04 1.23
CA LEU A 155 10.83 19.81 0.44
C LEU A 155 11.69 19.84 -0.85
N LEU A 156 12.09 21.02 -1.37
CA LEU A 156 12.85 21.13 -2.60
C LEU A 156 14.16 20.31 -2.59
N PRO A 157 14.98 20.28 -1.52
CA PRO A 157 16.17 19.45 -1.48
C PRO A 157 15.86 17.94 -1.55
N ILE A 158 14.70 17.52 -1.03
CA ILE A 158 14.25 16.13 -1.08
C ILE A 158 13.85 15.80 -2.51
N LEU A 159 13.06 16.65 -3.16
CA LEU A 159 12.66 16.49 -4.56
C LEU A 159 13.88 16.48 -5.48
N ASN A 160 14.83 17.36 -5.29
CA ASN A 160 16.08 17.40 -6.08
C ASN A 160 16.91 16.11 -5.92
N ARG A 161 16.94 15.51 -4.71
CA ARG A 161 17.61 14.21 -4.51
C ARG A 161 16.85 13.06 -5.13
N ALA A 162 15.53 13.16 -5.21
CA ALA A 162 14.68 12.15 -5.83
C ALA A 162 14.66 12.24 -7.36
N GLU A 163 15.05 13.38 -7.94
CA GLU A 163 15.14 13.57 -9.39
C GLU A 163 16.07 12.54 -10.01
N GLY A 164 15.60 11.88 -11.06
CA GLY A 164 16.34 10.81 -11.76
C GLY A 164 16.41 9.48 -11.02
N GLN A 165 16.02 9.42 -9.75
CA GLN A 165 15.94 8.14 -9.02
C GLN A 165 14.80 7.28 -9.55
N THR A 166 15.03 5.95 -9.59
CA THR A 166 13.98 5.01 -10.00
C THR A 166 13.25 4.48 -8.76
N VAL A 167 11.94 4.67 -8.73
CA VAL A 167 11.05 4.18 -7.67
C VAL A 167 10.06 3.19 -8.24
N VAL A 168 9.95 2.01 -7.62
CA VAL A 168 8.95 1.00 -7.97
C VAL A 168 7.79 1.08 -6.98
N VAL A 169 6.60 1.38 -7.51
CA VAL A 169 5.37 1.47 -6.74
C VAL A 169 4.53 0.22 -6.99
N LYS A 170 4.23 -0.53 -5.94
CA LYS A 170 3.28 -1.65 -6.00
C LYS A 170 1.86 -1.14 -5.73
N TYR A 171 1.01 -1.20 -6.74
CA TYR A 171 -0.39 -0.83 -6.64
C TYR A 171 -1.25 -2.08 -6.41
N GLY A 172 -1.68 -2.29 -5.17
CA GLY A 172 -2.35 -3.51 -4.74
C GLY A 172 -3.82 -3.60 -5.18
N GLY A 173 -4.35 -4.82 -5.26
CA GLY A 173 -5.71 -5.07 -5.74
C GLY A 173 -6.84 -4.56 -4.85
N SER A 174 -6.58 -4.19 -3.58
CA SER A 174 -7.56 -3.55 -2.69
C SER A 174 -7.81 -2.09 -3.05
N ALA A 175 -6.81 -1.42 -3.62
CA ALA A 175 -6.88 -0.03 -4.05
C ALA A 175 -7.44 0.11 -5.49
N ILE A 176 -7.41 -0.97 -6.29
CA ILE A 176 -7.88 -0.95 -7.67
C ILE A 176 -9.40 -1.15 -7.70
N GLY A 177 -10.14 -0.17 -8.26
CA GLY A 177 -11.60 -0.27 -8.46
C GLY A 177 -12.44 0.01 -7.20
N ALA A 178 -11.87 0.58 -6.17
CA ALA A 178 -12.66 1.31 -5.20
C ALA A 178 -13.20 2.55 -5.94
N GLU A 179 -14.52 2.64 -6.09
CA GLU A 179 -15.21 3.89 -6.47
C GLU A 179 -15.06 4.95 -5.37
N SER A 180 -14.01 4.86 -4.56
CA SER A 180 -13.71 5.90 -3.59
C SER A 180 -13.23 7.12 -4.37
N VAL A 181 -13.95 8.18 -4.22
CA VAL A 181 -13.76 9.54 -4.76
C VAL A 181 -12.33 10.08 -4.55
N HIS A 182 -11.44 9.34 -3.89
CA HIS A 182 -10.09 9.75 -3.48
C HIS A 182 -9.04 8.63 -3.60
N ASP A 183 -8.94 7.96 -4.75
CA ASP A 183 -7.69 7.21 -5.00
C ASP A 183 -6.57 8.20 -5.32
N THR A 184 -5.93 8.69 -4.27
CA THR A 184 -4.80 9.63 -4.35
C THR A 184 -3.53 8.96 -4.87
N THR A 185 -3.44 7.63 -4.81
CA THR A 185 -2.21 6.90 -5.19
C THR A 185 -1.75 7.20 -6.61
N LEU A 186 -2.67 7.20 -7.58
CA LEU A 186 -2.32 7.54 -8.97
C LEU A 186 -2.03 9.03 -9.15
N GLN A 187 -2.61 9.89 -8.32
CA GLN A 187 -2.28 11.31 -8.27
C GLN A 187 -0.86 11.51 -7.74
N ASP A 188 -0.50 10.81 -6.66
CA ASP A 188 0.83 10.87 -6.06
C ASP A 188 1.90 10.32 -7.01
N VAL A 189 1.61 9.21 -7.69
CA VAL A 189 2.47 8.65 -8.75
C VAL A 189 2.70 9.66 -9.88
N ALA A 190 1.65 10.35 -10.33
CA ALA A 190 1.77 11.39 -11.34
C ALA A 190 2.59 12.59 -10.83
N ALA A 191 2.40 13.00 -9.56
CA ALA A 191 3.16 14.07 -8.92
C ALA A 191 4.65 13.73 -8.80
N LEU A 192 5.00 12.52 -8.35
CA LEU A 192 6.39 12.04 -8.31
C LEU A 192 7.06 12.12 -9.68
N ARG A 193 6.35 11.68 -10.72
CA ARG A 193 6.87 11.77 -12.08
C ARG A 193 7.08 13.23 -12.53
N MET A 194 6.13 14.12 -12.20
CA MET A 194 6.27 15.56 -12.49
C MET A 194 7.46 16.19 -11.76
N ALA A 195 7.81 15.66 -10.60
CA ALA A 195 9.00 16.05 -9.81
C ALA A 195 10.31 15.44 -10.35
N GLY A 196 10.30 14.77 -11.51
CA GLY A 196 11.50 14.21 -12.14
C GLY A 196 11.88 12.80 -11.65
N VAL A 197 11.06 12.18 -10.81
CA VAL A 197 11.28 10.80 -10.35
C VAL A 197 10.93 9.81 -11.46
N ARG A 198 11.76 8.80 -11.66
CA ARG A 198 11.54 7.70 -12.62
C ARG A 198 10.64 6.66 -11.97
N VAL A 199 9.35 6.72 -12.20
CA VAL A 199 8.38 5.84 -11.53
C VAL A 199 8.05 4.63 -12.41
N VAL A 200 8.12 3.44 -11.81
CA VAL A 200 7.62 2.16 -12.36
C VAL A 200 6.45 1.72 -11.50
N LEU A 201 5.29 1.50 -12.08
CA LEU A 201 4.11 1.03 -11.35
C LEU A 201 3.85 -0.44 -11.67
N VAL A 202 3.84 -1.28 -10.64
CA VAL A 202 3.46 -2.70 -10.75
C VAL A 202 2.12 -2.90 -10.07
N HIS A 203 1.15 -3.46 -10.78
CA HIS A 203 -0.19 -3.62 -10.22
C HIS A 203 -0.60 -5.08 -10.07
N GLY A 204 -1.52 -5.32 -9.16
CA GLY A 204 -2.26 -6.57 -9.04
C GLY A 204 -3.66 -6.46 -9.66
N GLY A 205 -4.60 -7.29 -9.19
CA GLY A 205 -5.99 -7.25 -9.67
C GLY A 205 -6.78 -8.52 -9.38
N GLY A 206 -6.46 -9.23 -8.30
CA GLY A 206 -7.10 -10.49 -7.95
C GLY A 206 -8.64 -10.41 -7.88
N LYS A 207 -9.20 -9.29 -7.43
CA LYS A 207 -10.67 -9.06 -7.41
C LYS A 207 -11.24 -8.99 -8.83
N HIS A 208 -10.54 -8.33 -9.76
CA HIS A 208 -10.96 -8.24 -11.18
C HIS A 208 -10.93 -9.60 -11.86
N ILE A 209 -9.87 -10.39 -11.61
CA ILE A 209 -9.82 -11.78 -12.10
C ILE A 209 -11.05 -12.57 -11.59
N THR A 210 -11.34 -12.48 -10.28
CA THR A 210 -12.48 -13.18 -9.69
C THR A 210 -13.82 -12.73 -10.30
N ALA A 211 -13.99 -11.42 -10.49
CA ALA A 211 -15.20 -10.88 -11.10
C ALA A 211 -15.37 -11.34 -12.55
N LEU A 212 -14.29 -11.33 -13.33
CA LEU A 212 -14.34 -11.76 -14.73
C LEU A 212 -14.58 -13.27 -14.86
N LEU A 213 -13.92 -14.10 -14.04
CA LEU A 213 -14.17 -15.55 -14.00
C LEU A 213 -15.65 -15.85 -13.68
N LYS A 214 -16.23 -15.10 -12.72
CA LYS A 214 -17.65 -15.23 -12.39
C LYS A 214 -18.55 -14.85 -13.56
N GLN A 215 -18.25 -13.78 -14.28
CA GLN A 215 -19.02 -13.36 -15.47
C GLN A 215 -18.96 -14.39 -16.58
N LEU A 216 -17.82 -15.05 -16.75
CA LEU A 216 -17.60 -16.10 -17.76
C LEU A 216 -18.05 -17.48 -17.29
N ASN A 217 -18.61 -17.62 -16.09
CA ASN A 217 -18.98 -18.88 -15.44
C ASN A 217 -17.82 -19.88 -15.35
N VAL A 218 -16.59 -19.41 -15.20
CA VAL A 218 -15.40 -20.23 -15.00
C VAL A 218 -15.18 -20.45 -13.50
N PRO A 219 -15.15 -21.71 -13.03
CA PRO A 219 -14.92 -21.99 -11.62
C PRO A 219 -13.50 -21.57 -11.20
N THR A 220 -13.37 -21.11 -9.97
CA THR A 220 -12.07 -20.72 -9.40
C THR A 220 -11.94 -21.27 -7.99
N ARG A 221 -10.74 -21.70 -7.62
CA ARG A 221 -10.39 -22.18 -6.27
C ARG A 221 -9.05 -21.60 -5.84
N PHE A 222 -8.84 -21.58 -4.53
CA PHE A 222 -7.57 -21.15 -3.94
C PHE A 222 -6.98 -22.30 -3.13
N GLU A 223 -5.67 -22.50 -3.27
CA GLU A 223 -4.90 -23.48 -2.52
C GLU A 223 -3.70 -22.76 -1.89
N ASN A 224 -3.58 -22.85 -0.58
CA ASN A 224 -2.50 -22.17 0.20
C ASN A 224 -2.35 -20.67 -0.11
N GLY A 225 -3.46 -19.98 -0.40
CA GLY A 225 -3.46 -18.55 -0.74
C GLY A 225 -3.18 -18.24 -2.21
N TYR A 226 -2.82 -19.22 -3.03
CA TYR A 226 -2.63 -19.09 -4.47
C TYR A 226 -3.89 -19.47 -5.22
N ARG A 227 -4.22 -18.76 -6.29
CA ARG A 227 -5.30 -19.14 -7.19
C ARG A 227 -4.83 -20.31 -8.04
N TYR A 228 -5.52 -21.46 -7.96
CA TYR A 228 -5.31 -22.52 -8.94
C TYR A 228 -5.56 -21.97 -10.34
N THR A 229 -4.60 -22.12 -11.23
CA THR A 229 -4.58 -21.44 -12.53
C THR A 229 -4.39 -22.50 -13.63
N ASP A 230 -5.47 -23.03 -14.18
CA ASP A 230 -5.42 -23.78 -15.44
C ASP A 230 -5.32 -22.81 -16.64
N GLN A 231 -5.32 -23.32 -17.85
CA GLN A 231 -5.19 -22.48 -19.05
C GLN A 231 -6.34 -21.47 -19.17
N THR A 232 -7.58 -21.87 -18.91
CA THR A 232 -8.76 -20.99 -18.99
C THR A 232 -8.71 -19.88 -17.94
N VAL A 233 -8.29 -20.23 -16.73
CA VAL A 233 -8.08 -19.23 -15.65
C VAL A 233 -6.93 -18.31 -15.98
N LEU A 234 -5.83 -18.81 -16.58
CA LEU A 234 -4.71 -17.98 -17.02
C LEU A 234 -5.14 -16.97 -18.09
N ASP A 235 -5.82 -17.44 -19.14
CA ASP A 235 -6.28 -16.56 -20.23
C ASP A 235 -7.21 -15.47 -19.69
N THR A 236 -8.09 -15.85 -18.76
CA THR A 236 -8.98 -14.89 -18.07
C THR A 236 -8.19 -13.91 -17.17
N ALA A 237 -7.18 -14.39 -16.46
CA ALA A 237 -6.32 -13.56 -15.65
C ALA A 237 -5.51 -12.55 -16.49
N GLU A 238 -4.97 -12.99 -17.63
CA GLU A 238 -4.27 -12.13 -18.57
C GLU A 238 -5.21 -11.05 -19.15
N LEU A 239 -6.42 -11.43 -19.56
CA LEU A 239 -7.43 -10.49 -20.03
C LEU A 239 -7.80 -9.46 -18.95
N ALA A 240 -8.03 -9.90 -17.72
CA ALA A 240 -8.36 -9.02 -16.61
C ALA A 240 -7.21 -8.07 -16.26
N LEU A 241 -6.00 -8.59 -16.12
CA LEU A 241 -4.85 -7.83 -15.65
C LEU A 241 -4.26 -6.96 -16.77
N SER A 242 -3.91 -7.54 -17.92
CA SER A 242 -3.16 -6.85 -18.97
C SER A 242 -4.04 -5.98 -19.87
N ALA A 243 -5.31 -6.36 -20.08
CA ALA A 243 -6.22 -5.57 -20.91
C ALA A 243 -7.09 -4.62 -20.10
N GLN A 244 -7.79 -5.10 -19.05
CA GLN A 244 -8.75 -4.26 -18.33
C GLN A 244 -8.06 -3.37 -17.28
N VAL A 245 -7.44 -3.96 -16.27
CA VAL A 245 -6.85 -3.22 -15.14
C VAL A 245 -5.69 -2.35 -15.61
N ASN A 246 -4.74 -2.92 -16.34
CA ASN A 246 -3.58 -2.19 -16.83
C ASN A 246 -3.99 -0.96 -17.64
N LYS A 247 -4.90 -1.10 -18.59
CA LYS A 247 -5.32 0.01 -19.45
C LYS A 247 -6.19 1.02 -18.73
N SER A 248 -6.95 0.63 -17.71
CA SER A 248 -7.68 1.59 -16.86
C SER A 248 -6.72 2.46 -16.04
N ILE A 249 -5.66 1.88 -15.49
CA ILE A 249 -4.60 2.63 -14.77
C ILE A 249 -3.89 3.59 -15.72
N VAL A 250 -3.50 3.13 -16.92
CA VAL A 250 -2.87 3.99 -17.94
C VAL A 250 -3.78 5.16 -18.32
N GLN A 251 -5.07 4.90 -18.53
CA GLN A 251 -6.05 5.93 -18.84
C GLN A 251 -6.17 6.96 -17.72
N GLU A 252 -6.18 6.52 -16.48
CA GLU A 252 -6.30 7.40 -15.33
C GLU A 252 -5.04 8.24 -15.10
N LEU A 253 -3.86 7.66 -15.30
CA LEU A 253 -2.60 8.41 -15.30
C LEU A 253 -2.54 9.42 -16.45
N ALA A 254 -3.06 9.09 -17.64
CA ALA A 254 -3.12 10.01 -18.76
C ALA A 254 -3.99 11.24 -18.46
N ARG A 255 -5.12 11.08 -17.77
CA ARG A 255 -5.96 12.20 -17.29
C ARG A 255 -5.19 13.14 -16.36
N ARG A 256 -4.20 12.64 -15.64
CA ARG A 256 -3.33 13.39 -14.72
C ARG A 256 -2.02 13.86 -15.38
N LYS A 257 -1.97 13.92 -16.73
CA LYS A 257 -0.77 14.27 -17.50
C LYS A 257 0.43 13.33 -17.30
N GLY A 258 0.20 12.13 -16.77
CA GLY A 258 1.18 11.07 -16.71
C GLY A 258 1.31 10.41 -18.08
N SER A 259 2.49 10.43 -18.69
CA SER A 259 2.78 9.70 -19.93
C SER A 259 3.03 8.23 -19.62
N ALA A 260 1.96 7.46 -19.35
CA ALA A 260 2.07 6.07 -18.95
C ALA A 260 1.99 5.09 -20.13
N VAL A 261 2.77 4.01 -20.08
CA VAL A 261 2.73 2.89 -21.03
C VAL A 261 2.46 1.61 -20.28
N GLY A 262 1.38 0.93 -20.65
CA GLY A 262 1.00 -0.35 -20.04
C GLY A 262 1.62 -1.53 -20.78
N VAL A 263 2.34 -2.36 -20.04
CA VAL A 263 2.98 -3.59 -20.49
C VAL A 263 2.64 -4.75 -19.54
N SER A 264 2.80 -5.97 -20.03
CA SER A 264 2.79 -7.19 -19.21
C SER A 264 4.22 -7.69 -18.99
N GLY A 265 4.42 -8.61 -18.07
CA GLY A 265 5.72 -9.26 -17.91
C GLY A 265 6.16 -10.07 -19.13
N LYS A 266 5.23 -10.43 -20.04
CA LYS A 266 5.54 -11.13 -21.30
C LYS A 266 6.19 -10.22 -22.33
N ASP A 267 5.89 -8.89 -22.28
CA ASP A 267 6.34 -7.95 -23.31
C ASP A 267 7.86 -7.79 -23.27
N GLY A 268 8.51 -8.05 -24.41
CA GLY A 268 9.96 -8.00 -24.52
C GLY A 268 10.73 -9.00 -23.64
N GLY A 269 10.06 -10.02 -23.11
CA GLY A 269 10.67 -10.96 -22.16
C GLY A 269 10.98 -10.33 -20.80
N LEU A 270 10.23 -9.29 -20.42
CA LEU A 270 10.45 -8.49 -19.20
C LEU A 270 10.50 -9.34 -17.93
N ILE A 271 9.58 -10.31 -17.79
CA ILE A 271 9.53 -11.22 -16.63
C ILE A 271 9.50 -12.65 -17.13
N THR A 272 10.52 -13.42 -16.77
CA THR A 272 10.55 -14.86 -16.99
C THR A 272 10.27 -15.60 -15.68
N ALA A 273 9.49 -16.66 -15.75
CA ALA A 273 9.09 -17.45 -14.59
C ALA A 273 9.08 -18.97 -14.89
N THR A 274 9.19 -19.76 -13.85
CA THR A 274 8.97 -21.21 -13.87
C THR A 274 7.64 -21.52 -13.16
N VAL A 275 7.07 -22.71 -13.44
CA VAL A 275 5.91 -23.19 -12.68
C VAL A 275 6.32 -23.35 -11.21
N LYS A 276 5.62 -22.68 -10.31
CA LYS A 276 5.90 -22.69 -8.86
C LYS A 276 5.66 -24.07 -8.24
N ASP A 277 4.50 -24.65 -8.57
CA ASP A 277 4.07 -25.97 -8.12
C ASP A 277 3.11 -26.54 -9.20
N PRO A 278 3.40 -27.71 -9.76
CA PRO A 278 2.49 -28.34 -10.74
C PRO A 278 1.05 -28.51 -10.24
N ALA A 279 0.84 -28.69 -8.93
CA ALA A 279 -0.48 -28.79 -8.32
C ALA A 279 -1.29 -27.50 -8.43
N LEU A 280 -0.64 -26.36 -8.58
CA LEU A 280 -1.27 -25.04 -8.73
C LEU A 280 -1.51 -24.67 -10.21
N GLY A 281 -1.10 -25.51 -11.16
CA GLY A 281 -1.19 -25.25 -12.59
C GLY A 281 -0.23 -24.16 -13.06
N ARG A 282 -0.71 -23.14 -13.76
CA ARG A 282 0.05 -22.05 -14.35
C ARG A 282 0.37 -20.89 -13.36
N VAL A 283 0.59 -21.20 -12.10
CA VAL A 283 1.13 -20.24 -11.13
C VAL A 283 2.64 -20.16 -11.30
N GLY A 284 3.16 -18.94 -11.50
CA GLY A 284 4.58 -18.70 -11.76
C GLY A 284 5.36 -18.29 -10.52
N GLU A 285 6.63 -18.70 -10.50
CA GLU A 285 7.67 -18.15 -9.64
C GLU A 285 8.70 -17.44 -10.51
N ILE A 286 8.86 -16.14 -10.27
CA ILE A 286 9.72 -15.28 -11.09
C ILE A 286 11.19 -15.71 -10.91
N THR A 287 11.85 -16.02 -12.03
CA THR A 287 13.26 -16.45 -12.06
C THR A 287 14.18 -15.35 -12.58
N HIS A 288 13.66 -14.49 -13.49
CA HIS A 288 14.47 -13.43 -14.08
C HIS A 288 13.62 -12.23 -14.47
N VAL A 289 14.22 -11.02 -14.40
CA VAL A 289 13.62 -9.78 -14.89
C VAL A 289 14.62 -9.07 -15.78
N ASP A 290 14.30 -8.93 -17.07
CA ASP A 290 15.07 -8.10 -18.01
C ASP A 290 14.58 -6.67 -17.96
N THR A 291 15.36 -5.78 -17.37
CA THR A 291 15.00 -4.38 -17.18
C THR A 291 15.13 -3.52 -18.43
N LYS A 292 15.61 -4.06 -19.57
CA LYS A 292 15.85 -3.30 -20.79
C LYS A 292 14.62 -2.53 -21.30
N LEU A 293 13.45 -3.19 -21.31
CA LEU A 293 12.20 -2.52 -21.72
C LEU A 293 11.83 -1.40 -20.76
N ILE A 294 11.92 -1.65 -19.44
CA ILE A 294 11.61 -0.64 -18.41
C ILE A 294 12.54 0.57 -18.54
N THR A 295 13.85 0.35 -18.61
CA THR A 295 14.82 1.44 -18.71
C THR A 295 14.62 2.25 -20.00
N THR A 296 14.35 1.58 -21.12
CA THR A 296 14.05 2.25 -22.39
C THR A 296 12.82 3.17 -22.29
N LEU A 297 11.74 2.68 -21.66
CA LEU A 297 10.53 3.48 -21.47
C LEU A 297 10.78 4.67 -20.52
N LEU A 298 11.51 4.45 -19.43
CA LEU A 298 11.87 5.50 -18.48
C LEU A 298 12.77 6.56 -19.12
N ASP A 299 13.75 6.16 -19.93
CA ASP A 299 14.67 7.07 -20.64
C ASP A 299 13.93 7.89 -21.71
N ALA A 300 12.90 7.29 -22.34
CA ALA A 300 12.00 7.99 -23.25
C ALA A 300 10.95 8.87 -22.54
N GLY A 301 11.01 8.96 -21.20
CA GLY A 301 10.12 9.80 -20.41
C GLY A 301 8.73 9.20 -20.18
N PHE A 302 8.54 7.90 -20.37
CA PHE A 302 7.29 7.22 -20.04
C PHE A 302 7.30 6.66 -18.61
N LEU A 303 6.11 6.42 -18.07
CA LEU A 303 5.88 5.70 -16.81
C LEU A 303 5.41 4.29 -17.17
N PRO A 304 6.25 3.25 -16.97
CA PRO A 304 5.84 1.86 -17.19
C PRO A 304 4.80 1.42 -16.15
N VAL A 305 3.70 0.83 -16.63
CA VAL A 305 2.66 0.19 -15.80
C VAL A 305 2.65 -1.29 -16.13
N ILE A 306 3.02 -2.13 -15.17
CA ILE A 306 3.33 -3.55 -15.40
C ILE A 306 2.28 -4.44 -14.77
N SER A 307 1.69 -5.34 -15.57
CA SER A 307 0.86 -6.44 -15.08
C SER A 307 1.70 -7.69 -14.84
N PRO A 308 1.40 -8.52 -13.81
CA PRO A 308 2.24 -9.64 -13.37
C PRO A 308 1.96 -10.94 -14.15
N ILE A 309 1.77 -10.86 -15.47
CA ILE A 309 1.72 -12.05 -16.33
C ILE A 309 3.10 -12.23 -16.94
N ALA A 310 3.78 -13.32 -16.54
CA ALA A 310 5.14 -13.61 -16.95
C ALA A 310 5.21 -14.57 -18.15
N LEU A 311 6.37 -14.64 -18.79
CA LEU A 311 6.70 -15.62 -19.81
C LEU A 311 7.29 -16.88 -19.14
N GLY A 312 6.68 -18.03 -19.37
CA GLY A 312 7.21 -19.31 -18.94
C GLY A 312 8.30 -19.83 -19.87
N GLU A 313 9.15 -20.73 -19.38
CA GLU A 313 10.21 -21.39 -20.18
C GLU A 313 9.65 -22.18 -21.39
N ASP A 314 8.40 -22.64 -21.31
CA ASP A 314 7.69 -23.30 -22.39
C ASP A 314 7.12 -22.32 -23.44
N GLY A 315 7.37 -21.03 -23.31
CA GLY A 315 6.82 -19.97 -24.14
C GLY A 315 5.36 -19.60 -23.82
N GLY A 316 4.74 -20.29 -22.85
CA GLY A 316 3.39 -19.98 -22.38
C GLY A 316 3.36 -18.87 -21.33
N GLY A 317 2.16 -18.39 -20.97
CA GLY A 317 2.00 -17.44 -19.89
C GLY A 317 2.02 -18.11 -18.51
N LEU A 318 2.43 -17.36 -17.49
CA LEU A 318 2.34 -17.72 -16.08
C LEU A 318 1.78 -16.55 -15.27
N ASN A 319 0.90 -16.87 -14.30
CA ASN A 319 0.30 -15.90 -13.38
C ASN A 319 1.18 -15.79 -12.13
N CYS A 320 1.86 -14.64 -11.95
CA CYS A 320 2.81 -14.40 -10.86
C CYS A 320 2.25 -13.47 -9.77
#